data_acf2cc479c32616df0586ce1ba10710d
#
_entry.id   acf2cc479c32616df0586ce1ba10710d
#
_cell.length_a   1.000
_cell.length_b   1.000
_cell.length_c   1.000
_cell.angle_alpha   90.00
_cell.angle_beta   90.00
_cell.angle_gamma   90.00
#
_symmetry.space_group_name_H-M   'P 1'
#
loop_
_entity.id
_entity.type
_entity.pdbx_description
1 polymer ?
#
loop_
_entity_poly.entity_id
_entity_poly.type
_entity_poly.pdbx_seq_one_letter_code
_entity_poly.pdbx_strand_id
1 'polypeptide(L)'
;VITNAKIGNLAVDTIKIANRAVTSQTSTVVSSFRNTYVNGVGWVTQTVATLTFTGVAGDQVIIGFSVKQLYPGGSDRDAYAYLVLNNSVIGTIAARDGSYVSGSIVRAAGTLTGSNTVKVLAGGDNTYADLTDTSLFVFEAFK
;
A
#
# COMPACT_ATOMS: atom_id res chain seq x y z
N VAL A 1 -42.37 20.94 16.97
CA VAL A 1 -41.28 21.71 16.33
C VAL A 1 -40.01 20.87 16.30
N ILE A 2 -39.53 20.55 15.13
CA ILE A 2 -38.27 19.88 14.93
C ILE A 2 -37.16 20.93 15.02
N THR A 3 -36.29 20.86 16.04
CA THR A 3 -35.21 21.81 16.22
C THR A 3 -34.06 21.50 15.25
N ASN A 4 -33.38 22.52 14.73
CA ASN A 4 -32.27 22.37 13.79
C ASN A 4 -31.15 21.46 14.33
N ALA A 5 -30.96 21.42 15.65
CA ALA A 5 -29.97 20.51 16.27
C ALA A 5 -30.36 19.04 16.14
N LYS A 6 -31.65 18.70 16.28
CA LYS A 6 -32.12 17.31 16.11
C LYS A 6 -32.07 16.88 14.65
N ILE A 7 -32.38 17.75 13.71
CA ILE A 7 -32.25 17.44 12.28
C ILE A 7 -30.76 17.28 11.92
N GLY A 8 -29.88 18.16 12.40
CA GLY A 8 -28.47 18.12 12.14
C GLY A 8 -27.82 16.80 12.60
N ASN A 9 -28.03 16.41 13.84
CA ASN A 9 -27.46 15.17 14.36
C ASN A 9 -28.07 13.93 13.71
N LEU A 10 -29.39 13.86 13.57
CA LEU A 10 -30.03 12.69 12.97
C LEU A 10 -29.68 12.56 11.48
N ALA A 11 -29.68 13.65 10.74
CA ALA A 11 -29.33 13.63 9.32
C ALA A 11 -27.84 13.27 9.09
N VAL A 12 -26.96 13.82 9.91
CA VAL A 12 -25.51 13.51 9.80
C VAL A 12 -25.23 12.07 10.17
N ASP A 13 -25.76 11.57 11.28
CA ASP A 13 -25.49 10.21 11.72
C ASP A 13 -26.20 9.18 10.82
N THR A 14 -27.44 9.40 10.44
CA THR A 14 -28.18 8.48 9.58
C THR A 14 -27.64 8.47 8.16
N ILE A 15 -27.30 9.62 7.59
CA ILE A 15 -26.72 9.68 6.24
C ILE A 15 -25.30 9.09 6.22
N LYS A 16 -24.48 9.38 7.21
CA LYS A 16 -23.13 8.83 7.29
C LYS A 16 -23.13 7.33 7.52
N ILE A 17 -24.03 6.84 8.38
CA ILE A 17 -24.10 5.41 8.72
C ILE A 17 -24.81 4.63 7.61
N ALA A 18 -25.97 5.11 7.15
CA ALA A 18 -26.78 4.39 6.18
C ALA A 18 -26.22 4.41 4.75
N ASN A 19 -25.66 5.53 4.32
CA ASN A 19 -25.14 5.67 2.96
C ASN A 19 -23.62 5.52 2.87
N ARG A 20 -22.94 5.26 3.98
CA ARG A 20 -21.48 5.08 4.01
C ARG A 20 -20.75 6.20 3.26
N ALA A 21 -21.22 7.44 3.44
CA ALA A 21 -20.73 8.62 2.71
C ALA A 21 -19.28 9.02 3.05
N VAL A 22 -18.60 8.26 3.88
CA VAL A 22 -17.24 8.55 4.33
C VAL A 22 -16.25 7.60 3.64
N THR A 23 -15.26 8.17 3.00
CA THR A 23 -14.09 7.41 2.53
C THR A 23 -13.27 6.98 3.75
N SER A 24 -13.00 5.70 3.89
CA SER A 24 -12.06 5.22 4.89
C SER A 24 -10.65 5.13 4.30
N GLN A 25 -9.65 5.47 5.11
CA GLN A 25 -8.25 5.36 4.75
C GLN A 25 -7.51 4.57 5.81
N THR A 26 -6.73 3.59 5.36
CA THR A 26 -5.76 2.87 6.19
C THR A 26 -4.38 3.04 5.57
N SER A 27 -3.39 3.40 6.38
CA SER A 27 -2.03 3.63 5.90
C SER A 27 -0.99 3.20 6.92
N THR A 28 0.21 2.89 6.43
CA THR A 28 1.41 2.65 7.25
C THR A 28 2.63 3.24 6.57
N VAL A 29 3.62 3.63 7.37
CA VAL A 29 4.88 4.21 6.89
C VAL A 29 6.03 3.45 7.51
N VAL A 30 7.04 3.15 6.68
CA VAL A 30 8.31 2.54 7.09
C VAL A 30 9.43 3.49 6.71
N SER A 31 10.14 4.03 7.70
CA SER A 31 11.18 5.05 7.50
C SER A 31 12.42 4.51 6.80
N SER A 32 12.80 3.27 7.08
CA SER A 32 13.93 2.61 6.41
C SER A 32 13.73 1.11 6.41
N PHE A 33 14.18 0.47 5.34
CA PHE A 33 14.14 -0.98 5.18
C PHE A 33 15.29 -1.43 4.30
N ARG A 34 15.90 -2.55 4.67
CA ARG A 34 16.86 -3.29 3.84
C ARG A 34 16.57 -4.78 3.98
N ASN A 35 16.45 -5.49 2.85
CA ASN A 35 16.31 -6.93 2.89
C ASN A 35 17.61 -7.61 3.31
N THR A 36 17.52 -8.84 3.79
CA THR A 36 18.65 -9.57 4.37
C THR A 36 19.24 -10.59 3.40
N TYR A 37 20.51 -10.86 3.60
CA TYR A 37 21.22 -11.96 2.96
C TYR A 37 21.04 -13.24 3.79
N VAL A 38 20.64 -14.32 3.13
CA VAL A 38 20.52 -15.64 3.77
C VAL A 38 21.63 -16.53 3.23
N ASN A 39 22.49 -17.04 4.12
CA ASN A 39 23.61 -17.87 3.74
C ASN A 39 23.13 -19.15 3.01
N GLY A 40 23.72 -19.42 1.85
CA GLY A 40 23.32 -20.52 0.97
C GLY A 40 22.09 -20.26 0.08
N VAL A 41 21.39 -19.12 0.25
CA VAL A 41 20.22 -18.72 -0.54
C VAL A 41 20.49 -17.43 -1.31
N GLY A 42 21.17 -16.46 -0.70
CA GLY A 42 21.43 -15.14 -1.26
C GLY A 42 20.53 -14.06 -0.66
N TRP A 43 20.37 -12.95 -1.38
CA TRP A 43 19.45 -11.87 -1.00
C TRP A 43 18.02 -12.30 -1.24
N VAL A 44 17.20 -12.25 -0.20
CA VAL A 44 15.80 -12.70 -0.27
C VAL A 44 14.83 -11.54 -0.35
N THR A 45 13.78 -11.70 -1.14
CA THR A 45 12.66 -10.75 -1.15
C THR A 45 11.91 -10.82 0.17
N GLN A 46 11.70 -9.67 0.79
CA GLN A 46 11.07 -9.57 2.11
C GLN A 46 9.96 -8.54 2.15
N THR A 47 9.07 -8.69 3.12
CA THR A 47 7.97 -7.75 3.36
C THR A 47 8.49 -6.49 4.04
N VAL A 48 8.21 -5.34 3.44
CA VAL A 48 8.51 -3.99 3.96
C VAL A 48 7.36 -3.50 4.82
N ALA A 49 6.14 -3.58 4.29
CA ALA A 49 4.93 -3.10 4.93
C ALA A 49 3.75 -4.02 4.61
N THR A 50 2.80 -4.10 5.54
CA THR A 50 1.55 -4.86 5.36
C THR A 50 0.39 -4.06 5.91
N LEU A 51 -0.73 -4.04 5.18
CA LEU A 51 -2.03 -3.58 5.63
C LEU A 51 -3.07 -4.67 5.38
N THR A 52 -4.00 -4.81 6.31
CA THR A 52 -5.20 -5.64 6.14
C THR A 52 -6.43 -4.75 6.21
N PHE A 53 -7.42 -5.04 5.39
CA PHE A 53 -8.69 -4.34 5.38
C PHE A 53 -9.82 -5.30 5.00
N THR A 54 -11.05 -4.94 5.37
CA THR A 54 -12.24 -5.72 5.02
C THR A 54 -13.00 -4.97 3.93
N GLY A 55 -12.93 -5.48 2.72
CA GLY A 55 -13.69 -4.92 1.59
C GLY A 55 -15.18 -5.22 1.72
N VAL A 56 -16.00 -4.30 1.27
CA VAL A 56 -17.45 -4.40 1.28
C VAL A 56 -18.00 -4.37 -0.15
N ALA A 57 -18.98 -5.22 -0.41
CA ALA A 57 -19.59 -5.32 -1.72
C ALA A 57 -20.15 -3.96 -2.19
N GLY A 58 -19.75 -3.55 -3.39
CA GLY A 58 -20.15 -2.29 -4.00
C GLY A 58 -19.18 -1.12 -3.80
N ASP A 59 -18.31 -1.17 -2.78
CA ASP A 59 -17.31 -0.13 -2.55
C ASP A 59 -16.16 -0.25 -3.56
N GLN A 60 -15.60 0.89 -3.94
CA GLN A 60 -14.41 0.95 -4.78
C GLN A 60 -13.18 1.06 -3.90
N VAL A 61 -12.16 0.26 -4.20
CA VAL A 61 -10.90 0.25 -3.46
C VAL A 61 -9.77 0.78 -4.33
N ILE A 62 -9.02 1.73 -3.78
CA ILE A 62 -7.80 2.26 -4.37
C ILE A 62 -6.65 1.90 -3.44
N ILE A 63 -5.61 1.31 -4.00
CA ILE A 63 -4.43 0.88 -3.27
C ILE A 63 -3.22 1.56 -3.86
N GLY A 64 -2.30 2.00 -3.01
CA GLY A 64 -1.07 2.57 -3.50
C GLY A 64 0.07 2.51 -2.50
N PHE A 65 1.27 2.69 -3.03
CA PHE A 65 2.44 2.92 -2.22
C PHE A 65 3.37 3.95 -2.89
N SER A 66 4.19 4.58 -2.07
CA SER A 66 5.27 5.44 -2.52
C SER A 66 6.55 5.08 -1.78
N VAL A 67 7.67 5.29 -2.44
CA VAL A 67 9.00 5.20 -1.85
C VAL A 67 9.78 6.46 -2.21
N LYS A 68 10.36 7.11 -1.20
CA LYS A 68 11.21 8.30 -1.43
C LYS A 68 12.50 7.91 -2.12
N GLN A 69 13.05 6.76 -1.75
CA GLN A 69 14.26 6.25 -2.35
C GLN A 69 14.27 4.72 -2.34
N LEU A 70 14.49 4.14 -3.50
CA LEU A 70 14.82 2.74 -3.71
C LEU A 70 16.23 2.67 -4.31
N TYR A 71 17.12 1.91 -3.70
CA TYR A 71 18.51 1.78 -4.12
C TYR A 71 18.98 0.33 -4.13
N PRO A 72 19.58 -0.17 -5.22
CA PRO A 72 20.28 -1.44 -5.23
C PRO A 72 21.67 -1.29 -4.61
N GLY A 73 22.12 -2.30 -3.91
CA GLY A 73 23.38 -2.29 -3.15
C GLY A 73 24.67 -2.39 -3.96
N GLY A 74 24.70 -1.85 -5.17
CA GLY A 74 25.93 -1.83 -5.99
C GLY A 74 25.65 -1.32 -7.39
N SER A 75 26.72 -0.90 -8.09
CA SER A 75 26.71 -0.62 -9.53
C SER A 75 26.37 -1.91 -10.29
N ASP A 76 25.71 -1.78 -11.43
CA ASP A 76 25.27 -2.90 -12.29
C ASP A 76 24.34 -3.90 -11.58
N ARG A 77 23.54 -3.41 -10.62
CA ARG A 77 22.54 -4.21 -9.87
C ARG A 77 21.19 -3.54 -9.91
N ASP A 78 20.16 -4.38 -9.81
CA ASP A 78 18.77 -3.95 -9.81
C ASP A 78 18.12 -4.21 -8.44
N ALA A 79 17.27 -3.28 -8.00
CA ALA A 79 16.40 -3.45 -6.85
C ALA A 79 14.95 -3.20 -7.23
N TYR A 80 14.04 -3.87 -6.57
CA TYR A 80 12.61 -3.86 -6.87
C TYR A 80 11.80 -3.65 -5.61
N ALA A 81 10.75 -2.84 -5.72
CA ALA A 81 9.68 -2.74 -4.75
C ALA A 81 8.36 -3.14 -5.41
N TYR A 82 7.68 -4.12 -4.85
CA TYR A 82 6.47 -4.70 -5.40
C TYR A 82 5.26 -4.32 -4.56
N LEU A 83 4.20 -3.85 -5.21
CA LEU A 83 2.87 -3.75 -4.60
C LEU A 83 2.13 -5.06 -4.83
N VAL A 84 1.71 -5.70 -3.76
CA VAL A 84 1.09 -7.03 -3.77
C VAL A 84 -0.29 -6.96 -3.12
N LEU A 85 -1.31 -7.42 -3.81
CA LEU A 85 -2.67 -7.60 -3.29
C LEU A 85 -3.01 -9.09 -3.28
N ASN A 86 -3.37 -9.63 -2.12
CA ASN A 86 -3.79 -11.03 -1.96
C ASN A 86 -2.82 -12.03 -2.65
N ASN A 87 -1.53 -11.83 -2.45
CA ASN A 87 -0.41 -12.59 -3.04
C ASN A 87 -0.17 -12.39 -4.55
N SER A 88 -0.89 -11.48 -5.21
CA SER A 88 -0.66 -11.12 -6.62
C SER A 88 0.06 -9.78 -6.72
N VAL A 89 1.15 -9.72 -7.50
CA VAL A 89 1.85 -8.46 -7.78
C VAL A 89 0.99 -7.62 -8.71
N ILE A 90 0.64 -6.41 -8.28
CA ILE A 90 -0.18 -5.45 -9.02
C ILE A 90 0.59 -4.20 -9.47
N GLY A 91 1.85 -4.08 -9.05
CA GLY A 91 2.72 -2.98 -9.46
C GLY A 91 4.16 -3.18 -9.01
N THR A 92 5.10 -2.57 -9.75
CA THR A 92 6.54 -2.66 -9.47
C THR A 92 7.22 -1.32 -9.71
N ILE A 93 8.05 -0.89 -8.76
CA ILE A 93 9.05 0.17 -8.95
C ILE A 93 10.40 -0.53 -9.02
N ALA A 94 11.22 -0.18 -10.02
CA ALA A 94 12.54 -0.75 -10.24
C ALA A 94 13.60 0.34 -10.24
N ALA A 95 14.64 0.15 -9.47
CA ALA A 95 15.91 0.90 -9.54
C ALA A 95 16.93 0.00 -10.25
N ARG A 96 17.55 0.52 -11.30
CA ARG A 96 18.42 -0.25 -12.17
C ARG A 96 19.84 0.32 -12.18
N ASP A 97 20.79 -0.54 -12.50
CA ASP A 97 22.18 -0.17 -12.75
C ASP A 97 22.80 0.69 -11.63
N GLY A 98 22.50 0.35 -10.38
CA GLY A 98 22.99 1.09 -9.22
C GLY A 98 22.38 2.48 -9.01
N SER A 99 21.35 2.84 -9.76
CA SER A 99 20.71 4.15 -9.66
C SER A 99 19.68 4.22 -8.55
N TYR A 100 19.51 5.42 -7.97
CA TYR A 100 18.42 5.71 -7.03
C TYR A 100 17.15 6.03 -7.80
N VAL A 101 16.02 5.51 -7.32
CA VAL A 101 14.70 5.81 -7.86
C VAL A 101 13.75 6.24 -6.75
N SER A 102 13.02 7.32 -6.98
CA SER A 102 11.81 7.69 -6.24
C SER A 102 10.59 7.33 -7.07
N GLY A 103 9.52 6.87 -6.43
CA GLY A 103 8.34 6.53 -7.20
C GLY A 103 7.10 6.28 -6.36
N SER A 104 5.98 6.25 -7.06
CA SER A 104 4.70 5.85 -6.48
C SER A 104 3.89 5.04 -7.47
N ILE A 105 3.07 4.14 -6.95
CA ILE A 105 2.09 3.38 -7.70
C ILE A 105 0.75 3.53 -7.03
N VAL A 106 -0.27 3.83 -7.83
CA VAL A 106 -1.67 3.83 -7.41
C VAL A 106 -2.45 2.94 -8.37
N ARG A 107 -3.27 2.06 -7.82
CA ARG A 107 -4.11 1.12 -8.58
C ARG A 107 -5.54 1.14 -8.06
N ALA A 108 -6.49 1.24 -8.98
CA ALA A 108 -7.86 0.89 -8.67
C ALA A 108 -7.96 -0.64 -8.62
N ALA A 109 -8.32 -1.16 -7.46
CA ALA A 109 -8.49 -2.60 -7.24
C ALA A 109 -9.93 -3.07 -7.50
N GLY A 110 -10.80 -2.14 -7.88
CA GLY A 110 -12.22 -2.43 -8.10
C GLY A 110 -12.97 -2.71 -6.81
N THR A 111 -13.97 -3.57 -6.89
CA THR A 111 -14.74 -4.01 -5.72
C THR A 111 -14.10 -5.25 -5.12
N LEU A 112 -13.72 -5.16 -3.86
CA LEU A 112 -13.18 -6.27 -3.07
C LEU A 112 -14.13 -6.59 -1.92
N THR A 113 -14.28 -7.87 -1.59
CA THR A 113 -15.10 -8.31 -0.48
C THR A 113 -14.29 -9.13 0.51
N GLY A 114 -14.73 -9.11 1.79
CA GLY A 114 -14.08 -9.88 2.84
C GLY A 114 -12.68 -9.38 3.20
N SER A 115 -11.90 -10.22 3.84
CA SER A 115 -10.55 -9.88 4.30
C SER A 115 -9.55 -9.83 3.14
N ASN A 116 -8.86 -8.73 3.00
CA ASN A 116 -7.85 -8.49 1.99
C ASN A 116 -6.54 -8.06 2.64
N THR A 117 -5.43 -8.45 2.01
CA THR A 117 -4.09 -8.10 2.46
C THR A 117 -3.33 -7.41 1.34
N VAL A 118 -2.75 -6.24 1.65
CA VAL A 118 -1.87 -5.50 0.76
C VAL A 118 -0.48 -5.47 1.39
N LYS A 119 0.54 -5.69 0.57
CA LYS A 119 1.95 -5.68 1.01
C LYS A 119 2.81 -4.87 0.07
N VAL A 120 3.87 -4.29 0.61
CA VAL A 120 5.05 -3.90 -0.16
C VAL A 120 6.12 -4.93 0.13
N LEU A 121 6.65 -5.55 -0.94
CA LEU A 121 7.81 -6.43 -0.86
C LEU A 121 9.00 -5.72 -1.49
N ALA A 122 10.21 -5.96 -0.96
CA ALA A 122 11.44 -5.47 -1.55
C ALA A 122 12.42 -6.62 -1.78
N GLY A 123 13.10 -6.57 -2.92
CA GLY A 123 14.13 -7.53 -3.29
C GLY A 123 15.10 -6.94 -4.29
N GLY A 124 16.22 -7.58 -4.49
CA GLY A 124 17.23 -7.16 -5.45
C GLY A 124 17.75 -8.35 -6.25
N ASP A 125 18.25 -8.07 -7.45
CA ASP A 125 18.92 -9.05 -8.28
C ASP A 125 20.35 -9.24 -7.77
N ASN A 126 20.56 -10.30 -6.98
CA ASN A 126 21.81 -10.65 -6.35
C ASN A 126 22.44 -9.50 -5.52
N THR A 127 21.59 -8.67 -4.91
CA THR A 127 21.95 -7.53 -4.07
C THR A 127 20.85 -7.21 -3.07
N TYR A 128 21.14 -6.30 -2.13
CA TYR A 128 20.09 -5.77 -1.27
C TYR A 128 19.28 -4.66 -1.96
N ALA A 129 18.05 -4.50 -1.54
CA ALA A 129 17.21 -3.36 -1.82
C ALA A 129 17.11 -2.47 -0.56
N ASP A 130 17.55 -1.23 -0.68
CA ASP A 130 17.43 -0.21 0.37
C ASP A 130 16.24 0.70 0.05
N LEU A 131 15.30 0.80 0.98
CA LEU A 131 14.13 1.67 0.86
C LEU A 131 14.12 2.68 2.00
N THR A 132 13.81 3.94 1.67
CA THR A 132 13.57 4.99 2.65
C THR A 132 12.19 5.61 2.45
N ASP A 133 11.54 5.95 3.57
CA ASP A 133 10.24 6.60 3.61
C ASP A 133 9.23 5.93 2.67
N THR A 134 8.99 4.64 2.90
CA THR A 134 7.97 3.87 2.17
C THR A 134 6.62 4.03 2.84
N SER A 135 5.63 4.51 2.11
CA SER A 135 4.24 4.55 2.57
C SER A 135 3.36 3.61 1.77
N LEU A 136 2.48 2.90 2.46
CA LEU A 136 1.47 2.02 1.90
C LEU A 136 0.10 2.51 2.36
N PHE A 137 -0.88 2.59 1.46
CA PHE A 137 -2.22 3.07 1.77
C PHE A 137 -3.31 2.31 1.02
N VAL A 138 -4.48 2.28 1.63
CA VAL A 138 -5.73 1.78 1.07
C VAL A 138 -6.81 2.84 1.29
N PHE A 139 -7.51 3.20 0.24
CA PHE A 139 -8.72 4.01 0.27
C PHE A 139 -9.91 3.17 -0.14
N GLU A 140 -10.96 3.22 0.66
CA GLU A 140 -12.27 2.64 0.33
C GLU A 140 -13.26 3.78 0.10
N ALA A 141 -13.74 3.91 -1.14
CA ALA A 141 -14.76 4.86 -1.51
C ALA A 141 -16.12 4.16 -1.45
N PHE A 142 -16.95 4.60 -0.55
CA PHE A 142 -18.31 4.09 -0.37
C PHE A 142 -19.23 4.66 -1.46
N LYS A 143 -20.10 3.82 -2.00
CA LYS A 143 -21.19 4.20 -2.91
C LYS A 143 -22.47 4.46 -2.15
#